data_85ea9097aef3d5fd13cc4bd9ec215d69
#
_entry.id   85ea9097aef3d5fd13cc4bd9ec215d69
#
_cell.length_a   1.000
_cell.length_b   1.000
_cell.length_c   1.000
_cell.angle_alpha   90.00
_cell.angle_beta   90.00
_cell.angle_gamma   90.00
#
_symmetry.space_group_name_H-M   'P 1'
#
loop_
_entity.id
_entity.type
_entity.pdbx_description
1 polymer ?
#
loop_
_entity_poly.entity_id
_entity_poly.type
_entity_poly.pdbx_seq_one_letter_code
_entity_poly.pdbx_strand_id
1 'polypeptide(L)'
;MDELGQIVIDFNVPVLCFGLATDFLTHLFPGSRRLFEIAESISEIKSVCRCGAKATVNARFDDDGNVLYHGEQVCLGGNGRYQAMCRRCWLTRRAEQEAKGIYT
;
A
#
# COMPACT_ATOMS: atom_id res chain seq x y z
N MET A 1 -5.09 9.75 -14.27
CA MET A 1 -5.35 10.69 -13.16
C MET A 1 -5.48 12.15 -13.60
N ASP A 2 -4.69 12.57 -14.57
CA ASP A 2 -4.80 13.93 -15.10
C ASP A 2 -6.16 14.22 -15.75
N GLU A 3 -6.76 13.23 -16.38
CA GLU A 3 -8.09 13.34 -16.97
C GLU A 3 -9.17 13.65 -15.93
N LEU A 4 -9.09 13.03 -14.74
CA LEU A 4 -10.00 13.30 -13.64
C LEU A 4 -9.84 14.73 -13.13
N GLY A 5 -8.60 15.21 -13.01
CA GLY A 5 -8.31 16.59 -12.65
C GLY A 5 -8.87 17.58 -13.67
N GLN A 6 -8.76 17.26 -14.95
CA GLN A 6 -9.29 18.08 -16.02
C GLN A 6 -10.83 18.16 -15.99
N ILE A 7 -11.49 17.04 -15.67
CA ILE A 7 -12.96 17.00 -15.51
C ILE A 7 -13.41 17.95 -14.38
N VAL A 8 -12.69 17.96 -13.26
CA VAL A 8 -12.99 18.86 -12.14
C VAL A 8 -12.89 20.32 -12.57
N ILE A 9 -11.87 20.67 -13.33
CA ILE A 9 -11.63 22.03 -13.79
C ILE A 9 -12.68 22.45 -14.84
N ASP A 10 -12.90 21.61 -15.86
CA ASP A 10 -13.75 21.94 -17.00
C ASP A 10 -15.24 21.94 -16.67
N PHE A 11 -15.68 21.02 -15.81
CA PHE A 11 -17.09 20.82 -15.52
C PHE A 11 -17.49 21.25 -14.11
N ASN A 12 -16.54 21.67 -13.30
CA ASN A 12 -16.77 22.05 -11.90
C ASN A 12 -17.53 20.98 -11.12
N VAL A 13 -17.11 19.72 -11.31
CA VAL A 13 -17.73 18.54 -10.69
C VAL A 13 -16.75 17.94 -9.66
N PRO A 14 -17.22 17.65 -8.43
CA PRO A 14 -16.37 16.96 -7.46
C PRO A 14 -16.08 15.52 -7.90
N VAL A 15 -14.83 15.08 -7.74
CA VAL A 15 -14.41 13.72 -8.01
C VAL A 15 -13.78 13.14 -6.74
N LEU A 16 -14.28 11.96 -6.32
CA LEU A 16 -13.77 11.23 -5.17
C LEU A 16 -13.05 9.97 -5.63
N CYS A 17 -11.80 9.81 -5.21
CA CYS A 17 -10.99 8.64 -5.53
C CYS A 17 -10.64 7.88 -4.26
N PHE A 18 -10.83 6.56 -4.28
CA PHE A 18 -10.47 5.67 -3.18
C PHE A 18 -9.48 4.64 -3.65
N GLY A 19 -8.54 4.25 -2.80
CA GLY A 19 -7.59 3.22 -3.16
C GLY A 19 -6.44 3.08 -2.18
N LEU A 20 -5.53 2.18 -2.52
CA LEU A 20 -4.29 1.97 -1.79
C LEU A 20 -3.27 3.02 -2.21
N ALA A 21 -2.62 3.65 -1.24
CA ALA A 21 -1.57 4.63 -1.53
C ALA A 21 -0.29 3.94 -1.98
N THR A 22 0.12 2.88 -1.29
CA THR A 22 1.39 2.20 -1.52
C THR A 22 1.21 0.71 -1.79
N ASP A 23 2.22 0.12 -2.45
CA ASP A 23 2.31 -1.32 -2.64
C ASP A 23 2.88 -2.02 -1.41
N PHE A 24 3.08 -3.34 -1.50
CA PHE A 24 3.61 -4.14 -0.40
C PHE A 24 5.07 -3.82 -0.03
N LEU A 25 5.78 -3.10 -0.87
CA LEU A 25 7.15 -2.63 -0.65
C LEU A 25 7.20 -1.18 -0.15
N THR A 26 6.06 -0.61 0.19
CA THR A 26 5.91 0.78 0.65
C THR A 26 6.16 1.85 -0.41
N HIS A 27 6.16 1.46 -1.69
CA HIS A 27 6.29 2.39 -2.80
C HIS A 27 4.93 2.82 -3.31
N LEU A 28 4.78 4.10 -3.65
CA LEU A 28 3.54 4.61 -4.21
C LEU A 28 3.24 3.99 -5.58
N PHE A 29 1.97 3.60 -5.78
CA PHE A 29 1.51 3.29 -7.12
C PHE A 29 1.55 4.54 -7.99
N PRO A 30 1.81 4.42 -9.31
CA PRO A 30 1.85 5.60 -10.19
C PRO A 30 0.58 6.44 -10.14
N GLY A 31 -0.59 5.83 -10.11
CA GLY A 31 -1.86 6.52 -9.98
C GLY A 31 -2.01 7.24 -8.64
N SER A 32 -1.64 6.58 -7.55
CA SER A 32 -1.69 7.15 -6.21
C SER A 32 -0.75 8.35 -6.08
N ARG A 33 0.46 8.23 -6.64
CA ARG A 33 1.43 9.32 -6.65
C ARG A 33 0.84 10.56 -7.32
N ARG A 34 0.23 10.39 -8.49
CA ARG A 34 -0.36 11.52 -9.22
C ARG A 34 -1.55 12.11 -8.48
N LEU A 35 -2.37 11.27 -7.83
CA LEU A 35 -3.47 11.76 -7.00
C LEU A 35 -2.98 12.62 -5.85
N PHE A 36 -1.90 12.24 -5.17
CA PHE A 36 -1.31 13.06 -4.12
C PHE A 36 -0.82 14.41 -4.64
N GLU A 37 -0.32 14.44 -5.89
CA GLU A 37 0.18 15.67 -6.50
C GLU A 37 -0.93 16.65 -6.86
N ILE A 38 -2.10 16.18 -7.29
CA ILE A 38 -3.18 17.03 -7.82
C ILE A 38 -4.41 17.12 -6.92
N ALA A 39 -4.52 16.32 -5.88
CA ALA A 39 -5.70 16.33 -5.02
C ALA A 39 -5.80 17.62 -4.21
N GLU A 40 -7.01 18.18 -4.14
CA GLU A 40 -7.30 19.35 -3.31
C GLU A 40 -7.47 18.97 -1.84
N SER A 41 -7.96 17.75 -1.59
CA SER A 41 -8.17 17.23 -0.24
C SER A 41 -7.80 15.75 -0.20
N ILE A 42 -7.06 15.37 0.83
CA ILE A 42 -6.63 13.99 1.05
C ILE A 42 -7.08 13.57 2.44
N SER A 43 -7.83 12.47 2.49
CA SER A 43 -8.28 11.85 3.74
C SER A 43 -7.79 10.42 3.82
N GLU A 44 -7.39 10.00 4.99
CA GLU A 44 -6.89 8.65 5.23
C GLU A 44 -7.95 7.79 5.92
N ILE A 45 -8.21 6.60 5.36
CA ILE A 45 -9.02 5.59 6.02
C ILE A 45 -8.08 4.81 6.94
N LYS A 46 -8.25 4.98 8.23
CA LYS A 46 -7.34 4.41 9.23
C LYS A 46 -7.50 2.90 9.36
N SER A 47 -6.39 2.19 9.39
CA SER A 47 -6.31 0.77 9.72
C SER A 47 -5.38 0.58 10.91
N VAL A 48 -5.56 -0.51 11.64
CA VAL A 48 -4.80 -0.82 12.85
C VAL A 48 -3.98 -2.08 12.65
N CYS A 49 -2.69 -2.01 13.01
CA CYS A 49 -1.82 -3.17 13.07
C CYS A 49 -2.20 -4.07 14.26
N ARG A 50 -1.83 -5.34 14.20
CA ARG A 50 -2.05 -6.29 15.32
C ARG A 50 -1.46 -5.80 16.63
N CYS A 51 -0.37 -5.04 16.58
CA CYS A 51 0.25 -4.48 17.79
C CYS A 51 -0.52 -3.29 18.39
N GLY A 52 -1.59 -2.83 17.74
CA GLY A 52 -2.37 -1.70 18.15
C GLY A 52 -1.95 -0.35 17.56
N ALA A 53 -0.80 -0.29 16.89
CA ALA A 53 -0.34 0.93 16.23
C ALA A 53 -1.07 1.13 14.90
N LYS A 54 -1.03 2.37 14.39
CA LYS A 54 -1.57 2.69 13.07
C LYS A 54 -0.86 1.89 11.99
N ALA A 55 -1.62 1.18 11.16
CA ALA A 55 -1.09 0.44 10.03
C ALA A 55 -0.83 1.38 8.85
N THR A 56 0.38 1.33 8.31
CA THR A 56 0.80 2.15 7.17
C THR A 56 1.34 1.33 6.01
N VAL A 57 1.56 0.03 6.22
CA VAL A 57 2.11 -0.88 5.23
C VAL A 57 1.06 -1.92 4.86
N ASN A 58 0.93 -2.19 3.57
CA ASN A 58 0.10 -3.26 3.04
C ASN A 58 0.98 -4.47 2.74
N ALA A 59 1.30 -5.25 3.78
CA ALA A 59 2.20 -6.38 3.68
C ALA A 59 1.61 -7.52 2.86
N ARG A 60 2.41 -8.11 1.97
CA ARG A 60 2.05 -9.29 1.18
C ARG A 60 2.73 -10.51 1.78
N PHE A 61 2.00 -11.61 1.90
CA PHE A 61 2.48 -12.86 2.43
C PHE A 61 2.53 -13.95 1.36
N ASP A 62 3.47 -14.87 1.49
CA ASP A 62 3.51 -16.08 0.66
C ASP A 62 2.63 -17.18 1.28
N ASP A 63 2.63 -18.37 0.65
CA ASP A 63 1.82 -19.50 1.12
C ASP A 63 2.31 -20.07 2.47
N ASP A 64 3.56 -19.85 2.82
CA ASP A 64 4.17 -20.29 4.08
C ASP A 64 3.94 -19.28 5.22
N GLY A 65 3.30 -18.16 4.95
CA GLY A 65 3.04 -17.13 5.94
C GLY A 65 4.19 -16.13 6.16
N ASN A 66 5.19 -16.15 5.28
CA ASN A 66 6.30 -15.20 5.35
C ASN A 66 5.96 -13.92 4.58
N VAL A 67 6.40 -12.78 5.11
CA VAL A 67 6.23 -11.49 4.44
C VAL A 67 7.16 -11.40 3.25
N LEU A 68 6.64 -10.94 2.12
CA LEU A 68 7.41 -10.73 0.90
C LEU A 68 7.99 -9.31 0.89
N TYR A 69 9.30 -9.22 0.63
CA TYR A 69 10.02 -7.95 0.50
C TYR A 69 10.57 -7.72 -0.90
N HIS A 70 10.24 -8.62 -1.84
CA HIS A 70 10.63 -8.57 -3.24
C HIS A 70 9.44 -9.01 -4.10
N GLY A 71 9.39 -8.55 -5.32
CA GLY A 71 8.36 -8.96 -6.27
C GLY A 71 7.75 -7.79 -7.02
N GLU A 72 6.80 -8.12 -7.90
CA GLU A 72 6.11 -7.15 -8.72
C GLU A 72 5.06 -6.37 -7.91
N GLN A 73 4.86 -5.13 -8.27
CA GLN A 73 3.89 -4.24 -7.62
C GLN A 73 2.47 -4.80 -7.66
N VAL A 74 2.09 -5.40 -8.78
CA VAL A 74 0.77 -6.02 -8.97
C VAL A 74 0.95 -7.50 -9.24
N CYS A 75 0.28 -8.33 -8.45
CA CYS A 75 0.28 -9.78 -8.62
C CYS A 75 -1.05 -10.21 -9.22
N LEU A 76 -1.04 -10.54 -10.52
CA LEU A 76 -2.23 -11.00 -11.23
C LEU A 76 -2.45 -12.49 -11.01
N GLY A 77 -3.65 -12.88 -10.58
CA GLY A 77 -4.01 -14.27 -10.36
C GLY A 77 -3.25 -14.94 -9.22
N GLY A 78 -2.57 -14.17 -8.42
CA GLY A 78 -1.81 -14.69 -7.30
C GLY A 78 -2.68 -15.04 -6.10
N ASN A 79 -2.22 -16.02 -5.31
CA ASN A 79 -2.78 -16.33 -4.01
C ASN A 79 -2.30 -15.36 -2.94
N GLY A 80 -2.06 -14.12 -3.33
CA GLY A 80 -1.50 -13.10 -2.47
C GLY A 80 -2.39 -12.80 -1.29
N ARG A 81 -1.86 -12.99 -0.10
CA ARG A 81 -2.50 -12.57 1.13
C ARG A 81 -1.93 -11.24 1.54
N TYR A 82 -2.81 -10.33 1.94
CA TYR A 82 -2.41 -9.00 2.38
C TYR A 82 -2.90 -8.76 3.80
N GLN A 83 -2.08 -8.07 4.57
CA GLN A 83 -2.43 -7.66 5.92
C GLN A 83 -1.87 -6.26 6.18
N ALA A 84 -2.69 -5.41 6.80
CA ALA A 84 -2.24 -4.10 7.22
C ALA A 84 -1.30 -4.23 8.41
N MET A 85 -0.14 -3.61 8.33
CA MET A 85 0.89 -3.62 9.38
C MET A 85 1.45 -2.23 9.59
N CYS A 86 1.91 -1.94 10.81
CA CYS A 86 2.70 -0.75 11.03
C CYS A 86 4.13 -0.98 10.51
N ARG A 87 4.81 0.10 10.18
CA ARG A 87 6.18 0.02 9.64
C ARG A 87 7.14 -0.71 10.58
N ARG A 88 7.00 -0.49 11.87
CA ARG A 88 7.85 -1.15 12.89
C ARG A 88 7.70 -2.67 12.85
N CYS A 89 6.47 -3.19 12.85
CA CYS A 89 6.22 -4.63 12.78
C CYS A 89 6.70 -5.22 11.45
N TRP A 90 6.52 -4.50 10.37
CA TRP A 90 6.98 -4.91 9.04
C TRP A 90 8.51 -5.07 8.99
N LEU A 91 9.25 -4.10 9.53
CA LEU A 91 10.71 -4.16 9.60
C LEU A 91 11.22 -5.21 10.59
N THR A 92 10.57 -5.35 11.73
CA THR A 92 10.89 -6.37 12.73
C THR A 92 10.72 -7.78 12.14
N ARG A 93 9.64 -8.00 11.40
CA ARG A 93 9.38 -9.28 10.74
C ARG A 93 10.46 -9.62 9.71
N ARG A 94 10.94 -8.61 8.97
CA ARG A 94 12.05 -8.78 8.02
C ARG A 94 13.30 -9.26 8.71
N ALA A 95 13.68 -8.64 9.81
CA ALA A 95 14.84 -9.03 10.60
C ALA A 95 14.72 -10.46 11.14
N GLU A 96 13.55 -10.84 11.64
CA GLU A 96 13.27 -12.19 12.13
C GLU A 96 13.40 -13.23 11.02
N GLN A 97 12.86 -12.94 9.82
CA GLN A 97 12.95 -13.84 8.67
C GLN A 97 14.39 -14.00 8.20
N GLU A 98 15.16 -12.92 8.12
CA GLU A 98 16.56 -12.96 7.73
C GLU A 98 17.39 -13.78 8.73
N ALA A 99 17.12 -13.66 10.03
CA ALA A 99 17.78 -14.44 11.06
C ALA A 99 17.52 -15.95 10.93
N LYS A 100 16.41 -16.33 10.31
CA LYS A 100 16.06 -17.73 10.01
C LYS A 100 16.55 -18.18 8.65
N GLY A 101 17.23 -17.33 7.90
CA GLY A 101 17.70 -17.62 6.54
C GLY A 101 16.61 -17.51 5.48
N ILE A 102 15.51 -16.80 5.76
CA ILE A 102 14.40 -16.59 4.82
C ILE A 102 14.58 -15.22 4.16
N TYR A 103 14.79 -15.22 2.84
CA TYR A 103 15.01 -14.03 2.04
C TYR A 103 13.94 -13.91 0.94
N THR A 104 12.75 -13.47 1.29
CA THR A 104 11.60 -13.37 0.37
C THR A 104 11.28 -11.94 -0.06
#